data_8a4dd0e7234113ad90f654d5fe3a1757
#
_entry.id   8a4dd0e7234113ad90f654d5fe3a1757
#
_cell.length_a   1.000
_cell.length_b   1.000
_cell.length_c   1.000
_cell.angle_alpha   90.00
_cell.angle_beta   90.00
_cell.angle_gamma   90.00
#
_symmetry.space_group_name_H-M   'P 1'
#
loop_
_entity.id
_entity.type
_entity.pdbx_description
1 polymer ?
#
loop_
_entity_poly.entity_id
_entity_poly.type
_entity_poly.pdbx_seq_one_letter_code
_entity_poly.pdbx_strand_id
1 'polypeptide(L)'
;MLKQINPYSQVTQFLALNQQVFAELLTFVDFADKFTIGFVEVNFNAEIDVLIEGLKTNDVAQEIQFEVLQFDEDLRFLRDEIVKILPTIQVDVHKKLVLIVLGLEKSIGTFGEYPPVLQDLNFVRDAYKSSVPHPMLFVLPDYAITRLVKFAPDFWAWRSGVFLFKTTQVIRDYAVAQTIDSERSFRSLKPPEKQERIELLESLLMEYDPSHHHITEQNPRACSNILHQLGVAYLSQGNPVKAREYLEKALELTTKSKNLSLQAEVYKELGESYQQQRQFSAAMSAYQSSREIAQTQGNRRGEANALYCLGNICQDLRDWEQAMNYYRQCLEIEQEIGDIYSQANTYQRLGWVAKEMWNLTDAEHYYQKALEIYREYEDRAGMATSWGLLGEIERNRGNWDEAERLYRQCLEVMTELGDRAGMASSWGLLGDIERNRGNWDEAEGLYRQSLELRTELGDRAGMATSWGVLGDIERNRGNWDEAEGLYRQSLELRTELGDRAGMATSWASLGDIERNRGNWDEAERLYRQSLELRT
;
A
#
# COMPACT_ATOMS: atom_id res chain seq x y z
N MET A 1 -1.82 29.74 -3.24
CA MET A 1 -3.17 30.24 -3.57
C MET A 1 -3.98 30.69 -2.35
N LEU A 2 -3.88 30.07 -1.18
CA LEU A 2 -4.61 30.52 0.04
C LEU A 2 -4.24 31.90 0.57
N LYS A 3 -3.08 32.46 0.23
CA LYS A 3 -2.69 33.84 0.63
C LYS A 3 -3.43 34.97 -0.10
N GLN A 4 -4.32 34.68 -1.05
CA GLN A 4 -5.09 35.67 -1.81
C GLN A 4 -6.61 35.63 -1.58
N ILE A 5 -7.10 34.70 -0.74
CA ILE A 5 -8.52 34.66 -0.43
C ILE A 5 -8.72 35.49 0.85
N ASN A 6 -9.57 36.49 0.77
CA ASN A 6 -9.87 37.40 1.88
C ASN A 6 -10.41 36.61 3.08
N PRO A 7 -9.74 36.59 4.25
CA PRO A 7 -10.16 35.82 5.43
C PRO A 7 -11.62 36.08 5.83
N TYR A 8 -12.10 37.29 5.72
CA TYR A 8 -13.48 37.67 6.06
C TYR A 8 -14.53 36.98 5.18
N SER A 9 -14.23 36.67 3.92
CA SER A 9 -15.18 35.97 3.05
C SER A 9 -15.28 34.47 3.40
N GLN A 10 -14.24 33.86 3.91
CA GLN A 10 -14.25 32.46 4.36
C GLN A 10 -15.03 32.26 5.66
N VAL A 11 -14.82 33.17 6.64
CA VAL A 11 -15.58 33.18 7.90
C VAL A 11 -17.07 33.22 7.64
N THR A 12 -17.49 34.14 6.75
CA THR A 12 -18.91 34.32 6.45
C THR A 12 -19.51 33.10 5.73
N GLN A 13 -18.79 32.44 4.85
CA GLN A 13 -19.27 31.27 4.11
C GLN A 13 -19.35 30.00 5.00
N PHE A 14 -18.35 29.75 5.85
CA PHE A 14 -18.34 28.59 6.73
C PHE A 14 -19.44 28.67 7.79
N LEU A 15 -19.55 29.78 8.49
CA LEU A 15 -20.60 29.97 9.51
C LEU A 15 -21.99 30.02 8.89
N ALA A 16 -22.16 30.60 7.68
CA ALA A 16 -23.43 30.59 6.97
C ALA A 16 -23.88 29.17 6.55
N LEU A 17 -22.92 28.34 6.10
CA LEU A 17 -23.20 26.94 5.77
C LEU A 17 -23.62 26.12 6.99
N ASN A 18 -23.07 26.47 8.18
CA ASN A 18 -23.24 25.75 9.44
C ASN A 18 -24.11 26.51 10.45
N GLN A 19 -24.95 27.44 10.03
CA GLN A 19 -25.68 28.35 10.90
C GLN A 19 -26.47 27.65 12.02
N GLN A 20 -27.14 26.54 11.69
CA GLN A 20 -27.93 25.78 12.65
C GLN A 20 -27.04 25.10 13.69
N VAL A 21 -26.00 24.36 13.24
CA VAL A 21 -25.07 23.66 14.15
C VAL A 21 -24.31 24.64 15.02
N PHE A 22 -23.92 25.79 14.47
CA PHE A 22 -23.26 26.84 15.24
C PHE A 22 -24.19 27.44 16.33
N ALA A 23 -25.46 27.65 16.02
CA ALA A 23 -26.45 28.10 17.02
C ALA A 23 -26.68 27.04 18.12
N GLU A 24 -26.72 25.76 17.76
CA GLU A 24 -26.80 24.65 18.72
C GLU A 24 -25.55 24.58 19.60
N LEU A 25 -24.37 24.78 19.04
CA LEU A 25 -23.11 24.86 19.81
C LEU A 25 -23.08 26.06 20.78
N LEU A 26 -23.53 27.24 20.34
CA LEU A 26 -23.63 28.42 21.21
C LEU A 26 -24.61 28.17 22.36
N THR A 27 -25.76 27.57 22.06
CA THR A 27 -26.74 27.19 23.10
C THR A 27 -26.14 26.18 24.08
N PHE A 28 -25.45 25.18 23.59
CA PHE A 28 -24.75 24.19 24.43
C PHE A 28 -23.74 24.87 25.35
N VAL A 29 -22.90 25.75 24.84
CA VAL A 29 -21.86 26.46 25.60
C VAL A 29 -22.51 27.40 26.65
N ASP A 30 -23.64 28.04 26.33
CA ASP A 30 -24.37 28.91 27.22
C ASP A 30 -24.94 28.15 28.43
N PHE A 31 -25.55 26.97 28.17
CA PHE A 31 -26.12 26.14 29.24
C PHE A 31 -25.14 25.20 29.93
N ALA A 32 -23.94 24.94 29.35
CA ALA A 32 -22.93 24.06 29.95
C ALA A 32 -22.45 24.64 31.31
N ASP A 33 -22.51 23.82 32.36
CA ASP A 33 -22.04 24.18 33.70
C ASP A 33 -21.09 23.10 34.21
N LYS A 34 -20.10 23.50 35.01
CA LYS A 34 -19.09 22.62 35.57
C LYS A 34 -18.42 21.75 34.48
N PHE A 35 -18.07 20.52 34.84
CA PHE A 35 -17.50 19.54 33.91
C PHE A 35 -18.57 19.05 32.90
N THR A 36 -18.50 19.55 31.68
CA THR A 36 -19.38 19.19 30.59
C THR A 36 -18.52 18.98 29.32
N ILE A 37 -18.78 17.95 28.54
CA ILE A 37 -17.98 17.63 27.34
C ILE A 37 -18.83 17.79 26.08
N GLY A 38 -18.35 18.63 25.15
CA GLY A 38 -18.84 18.74 23.79
C GLY A 38 -17.76 18.30 22.80
N PHE A 39 -18.15 17.54 21.78
CA PHE A 39 -17.29 17.23 20.64
C PHE A 39 -17.74 18.04 19.43
N VAL A 40 -16.79 18.67 18.78
CA VAL A 40 -17.01 19.50 17.60
C VAL A 40 -16.21 18.88 16.47
N GLU A 41 -16.90 18.38 15.47
CA GLU A 41 -16.28 17.80 14.28
C GLU A 41 -15.96 18.90 13.26
N VAL A 42 -14.67 19.10 13.01
CA VAL A 42 -14.15 20.00 11.97
C VAL A 42 -12.93 19.35 11.35
N ASN A 43 -12.96 19.15 10.05
CA ASN A 43 -11.94 18.37 9.36
C ASN A 43 -10.70 19.16 8.92
N PHE A 44 -10.74 20.51 8.94
CA PHE A 44 -9.66 21.34 8.41
C PHE A 44 -9.27 22.48 9.34
N ASN A 45 -7.97 22.65 9.56
CA ASN A 45 -7.41 23.67 10.45
C ASN A 45 -7.89 25.10 10.11
N ALA A 46 -8.03 25.42 8.82
CA ALA A 46 -8.52 26.73 8.41
C ALA A 46 -9.96 27.01 8.85
N GLU A 47 -10.79 25.98 9.00
CA GLU A 47 -12.17 26.08 9.49
C GLU A 47 -12.23 26.10 11.01
N ILE A 48 -11.26 25.47 11.69
CA ILE A 48 -11.11 25.54 13.15
C ILE A 48 -10.83 26.98 13.58
N ASP A 49 -9.92 27.68 12.92
CA ASP A 49 -9.61 29.08 13.21
C ASP A 49 -10.85 29.96 13.04
N VAL A 50 -11.62 29.74 11.97
CA VAL A 50 -12.90 30.44 11.70
C VAL A 50 -13.93 30.17 12.79
N LEU A 51 -14.07 28.92 13.22
CA LEU A 51 -14.98 28.52 14.31
C LEU A 51 -14.63 29.23 15.60
N ILE A 52 -13.35 29.22 15.98
CA ILE A 52 -12.87 29.83 17.21
C ILE A 52 -13.09 31.35 17.21
N GLU A 53 -12.81 32.00 16.07
CA GLU A 53 -13.07 33.45 15.92
C GLU A 53 -14.58 33.75 16.01
N GLY A 54 -15.41 32.91 15.37
CA GLY A 54 -16.87 33.00 15.47
C GLY A 54 -17.37 32.86 16.91
N LEU A 55 -16.84 31.93 17.70
CA LEU A 55 -17.17 31.77 19.13
C LEU A 55 -16.75 32.98 19.97
N LYS A 56 -15.55 33.52 19.72
CA LYS A 56 -15.00 34.66 20.48
C LYS A 56 -15.66 36.00 20.16
N THR A 57 -16.22 36.15 18.95
CA THR A 57 -16.84 37.40 18.48
C THR A 57 -18.36 37.43 18.62
N ASN A 58 -18.99 36.34 19.03
CA ASN A 58 -20.44 36.25 19.19
C ASN A 58 -20.91 36.95 20.47
N ASP A 59 -22.18 37.34 20.54
CA ASP A 59 -22.79 38.00 21.71
C ASP A 59 -22.66 37.13 22.99
N VAL A 60 -22.69 35.81 22.88
CA VAL A 60 -22.48 34.87 24.00
C VAL A 60 -21.09 35.04 24.61
N ALA A 61 -20.09 35.52 23.88
CA ALA A 61 -18.75 35.76 24.36
C ALA A 61 -18.68 36.94 25.39
N GLN A 62 -19.74 37.72 25.55
CA GLN A 62 -19.78 38.75 26.57
C GLN A 62 -19.78 38.14 27.98
N GLU A 63 -20.42 36.98 28.17
CA GLU A 63 -20.53 36.27 29.46
C GLU A 63 -19.61 35.04 29.54
N ILE A 64 -18.92 34.66 28.43
CA ILE A 64 -18.07 33.48 28.35
C ILE A 64 -16.65 33.86 27.93
N GLN A 65 -15.68 33.30 28.63
CA GLN A 65 -14.28 33.34 28.26
C GLN A 65 -13.90 32.01 27.59
N PHE A 66 -13.52 32.05 26.35
CA PHE A 66 -13.00 30.88 25.62
C PHE A 66 -11.48 30.86 25.72
N GLU A 67 -10.94 29.78 26.27
CA GLU A 67 -9.49 29.52 26.33
C GLU A 67 -9.11 28.34 25.46
N VAL A 68 -8.14 28.55 24.58
CA VAL A 68 -7.69 27.53 23.64
C VAL A 68 -6.47 26.80 24.17
N LEU A 69 -6.60 25.51 24.39
CA LEU A 69 -5.52 24.63 24.81
C LEU A 69 -5.03 23.85 23.61
N GLN A 70 -3.79 24.13 23.17
CA GLN A 70 -3.19 23.49 22.01
C GLN A 70 -2.21 22.41 22.46
N PHE A 71 -2.38 21.19 21.97
CA PHE A 71 -1.52 20.04 22.24
C PHE A 71 -0.81 19.56 20.98
N ASP A 72 0.20 18.71 21.15
CA ASP A 72 1.03 18.14 20.10
C ASP A 72 1.00 16.60 20.10
N GLU A 73 1.83 15.99 19.27
CA GLU A 73 1.91 14.54 19.08
C GLU A 73 2.47 13.76 20.28
N ASP A 74 3.17 14.43 21.20
CA ASP A 74 3.78 13.80 22.38
C ASP A 74 2.82 13.67 23.57
N LEU A 75 1.59 14.16 23.46
CA LEU A 75 0.60 14.13 24.51
C LEU A 75 0.21 12.70 24.89
N ARG A 76 0.39 12.35 26.17
CA ARG A 76 -0.01 11.04 26.72
C ARG A 76 -1.07 11.13 27.80
N PHE A 77 -1.04 12.18 28.60
CA PHE A 77 -1.87 12.37 29.80
C PHE A 77 -2.58 13.73 29.74
N LEU A 78 -3.67 13.78 28.96
CA LEU A 78 -4.38 15.03 28.66
C LEU A 78 -4.84 15.75 29.93
N ARG A 79 -5.45 15.02 30.90
CA ARG A 79 -5.92 15.60 32.14
C ARG A 79 -4.79 16.32 32.91
N ASP A 80 -3.64 15.67 33.03
CA ASP A 80 -2.54 16.19 33.83
C ASP A 80 -1.94 17.44 33.18
N GLU A 81 -1.89 17.51 31.88
CA GLU A 81 -1.46 18.71 31.16
C GLU A 81 -2.49 19.86 31.32
N ILE A 82 -3.80 19.58 31.21
CA ILE A 82 -4.83 20.60 31.48
C ILE A 82 -4.71 21.14 32.93
N VAL A 83 -4.55 20.25 33.89
CA VAL A 83 -4.41 20.65 35.31
C VAL A 83 -3.17 21.51 35.58
N LYS A 84 -2.08 21.30 34.85
CA LYS A 84 -0.87 22.15 34.90
C LYS A 84 -1.11 23.53 34.30
N ILE A 85 -1.89 23.62 33.24
CA ILE A 85 -2.16 24.87 32.52
C ILE A 85 -3.21 25.72 33.24
N LEU A 86 -4.26 25.11 33.81
CA LEU A 86 -5.38 25.81 34.46
C LEU A 86 -4.96 26.95 35.41
N PRO A 87 -3.97 26.79 36.31
CA PRO A 87 -3.55 27.87 37.22
C PRO A 87 -2.88 29.05 36.51
N THR A 88 -2.44 28.89 35.27
CA THR A 88 -1.79 29.95 34.48
C THR A 88 -2.78 30.82 33.72
N ILE A 89 -4.03 30.35 33.58
CA ILE A 89 -5.08 31.07 32.86
C ILE A 89 -5.60 32.23 33.73
N GLN A 90 -5.56 33.44 33.21
CA GLN A 90 -6.20 34.59 33.84
C GLN A 90 -7.70 34.54 33.58
N VAL A 91 -8.46 34.08 34.56
CA VAL A 91 -9.92 33.96 34.46
C VAL A 91 -10.57 35.27 34.85
N ASP A 92 -11.43 35.81 33.99
CA ASP A 92 -12.31 36.91 34.31
C ASP A 92 -13.39 36.44 35.29
N VAL A 93 -13.41 37.03 36.50
CA VAL A 93 -14.32 36.64 37.61
C VAL A 93 -15.81 36.77 37.23
N HIS A 94 -16.11 37.53 36.18
CA HIS A 94 -17.49 37.77 35.73
C HIS A 94 -17.89 36.87 34.53
N LYS A 95 -16.95 36.06 34.07
CA LYS A 95 -17.17 35.21 32.90
C LYS A 95 -17.05 33.73 33.22
N LYS A 96 -17.84 32.92 32.54
CA LYS A 96 -17.72 31.48 32.57
C LYS A 96 -16.54 31.05 31.68
N LEU A 97 -15.61 30.28 32.23
CA LEU A 97 -14.49 29.73 31.46
C LEU A 97 -14.92 28.47 30.72
N VAL A 98 -14.68 28.43 29.39
CA VAL A 98 -14.86 27.27 28.51
C VAL A 98 -13.52 26.95 27.84
N LEU A 99 -13.07 25.70 27.96
CA LEU A 99 -11.81 25.24 27.41
C LEU A 99 -12.05 24.64 26.02
N ILE A 100 -11.30 25.10 25.04
CA ILE A 100 -11.29 24.52 23.67
C ILE A 100 -10.02 23.71 23.53
N VAL A 101 -10.14 22.41 23.37
CA VAL A 101 -9.03 21.46 23.25
C VAL A 101 -8.76 21.19 21.77
N LEU A 102 -7.55 21.55 21.32
CA LEU A 102 -7.05 21.37 19.96
C LEU A 102 -5.77 20.51 19.96
N GLY A 103 -5.48 19.89 18.83
CA GLY A 103 -4.24 19.14 18.62
C GLY A 103 -4.26 17.72 19.19
N LEU A 104 -5.34 17.32 19.86
CA LEU A 104 -5.50 15.95 20.38
C LEU A 104 -5.47 14.90 19.27
N GLU A 105 -5.92 15.25 18.07
CA GLU A 105 -5.87 14.40 16.88
C GLU A 105 -4.45 13.96 16.50
N LYS A 106 -3.43 14.78 16.83
CA LYS A 106 -2.02 14.44 16.57
C LYS A 106 -1.53 13.30 17.45
N SER A 107 -1.97 13.28 18.71
CA SER A 107 -1.63 12.23 19.68
C SER A 107 -2.52 10.99 19.55
N ILE A 108 -3.77 11.16 19.11
CA ILE A 108 -4.65 10.05 18.71
C ILE A 108 -4.04 9.36 17.51
N GLY A 109 -3.39 10.13 16.64
CA GLY A 109 -2.79 9.66 15.41
C GLY A 109 -3.84 9.12 14.47
N THR A 110 -3.42 9.03 13.24
CA THR A 110 -4.20 8.43 12.19
C THR A 110 -3.98 6.92 12.14
N PHE A 111 -2.88 6.37 12.72
CA PHE A 111 -2.38 5.01 12.56
C PHE A 111 -2.02 4.29 13.85
N GLY A 112 -1.91 2.97 13.79
CA GLY A 112 -1.27 2.15 14.78
C GLY A 112 -2.20 1.52 15.81
N GLU A 113 -1.56 0.85 16.79
CA GLU A 113 -2.19 0.24 17.93
C GLU A 113 -2.86 1.29 18.83
N TYR A 114 -3.59 0.83 19.82
CA TYR A 114 -4.33 1.62 20.78
C TYR A 114 -3.52 2.84 21.30
N PRO A 115 -3.89 4.10 20.95
CA PRO A 115 -3.11 5.28 21.31
C PRO A 115 -3.03 5.46 22.84
N PRO A 116 -1.85 5.73 23.42
CA PRO A 116 -1.71 5.90 24.86
C PRO A 116 -2.63 6.98 25.45
N VAL A 117 -2.86 8.09 24.73
CA VAL A 117 -3.76 9.14 25.15
C VAL A 117 -5.21 8.68 25.27
N LEU A 118 -5.68 7.79 24.38
CA LEU A 118 -7.03 7.24 24.44
C LEU A 118 -7.17 6.20 25.57
N GLN A 119 -6.10 5.47 25.87
CA GLN A 119 -6.07 4.61 27.07
C GLN A 119 -6.23 5.44 28.32
N ASP A 120 -5.46 6.52 28.47
CA ASP A 120 -5.54 7.41 29.62
C ASP A 120 -6.94 8.03 29.76
N LEU A 121 -7.50 8.58 28.67
CA LEU A 121 -8.85 9.16 28.67
C LEU A 121 -9.90 8.19 29.19
N ASN A 122 -9.80 6.92 28.82
CA ASN A 122 -10.76 5.90 29.24
C ASN A 122 -10.60 5.53 30.72
N PHE A 123 -9.36 5.53 31.24
CA PHE A 123 -9.08 5.16 32.65
C PHE A 123 -9.30 6.29 33.65
N VAL A 124 -8.93 7.55 33.32
CA VAL A 124 -8.94 8.67 34.26
C VAL A 124 -10.20 9.54 34.15
N ARG A 125 -11.22 9.11 33.44
CA ARG A 125 -12.45 9.87 33.18
C ARG A 125 -13.07 10.48 34.46
N ASP A 126 -13.19 9.71 35.54
CA ASP A 126 -13.83 10.15 36.78
C ASP A 126 -13.04 11.27 37.49
N ALA A 127 -11.74 11.31 37.30
CA ALA A 127 -10.87 12.32 37.87
C ALA A 127 -11.05 13.72 37.22
N TYR A 128 -11.55 13.80 36.00
CA TYR A 128 -11.83 15.07 35.33
C TYR A 128 -12.86 15.91 36.10
N LYS A 129 -13.94 15.29 36.63
CA LYS A 129 -14.98 16.00 37.35
C LYS A 129 -14.46 16.83 38.54
N SER A 130 -13.44 16.32 39.20
CA SER A 130 -12.86 17.00 40.38
C SER A 130 -11.70 17.93 40.05
N SER A 131 -10.97 17.64 38.95
CA SER A 131 -9.74 18.37 38.61
C SER A 131 -9.92 19.42 37.50
N VAL A 132 -10.96 19.30 36.65
CA VAL A 132 -11.26 20.24 35.56
C VAL A 132 -12.72 20.64 35.62
N PRO A 133 -13.11 21.54 36.56
CA PRO A 133 -14.51 21.92 36.81
C PRO A 133 -15.02 22.95 35.78
N HIS A 134 -14.68 22.80 34.51
CA HIS A 134 -15.03 23.70 33.40
C HIS A 134 -15.58 22.92 32.21
N PRO A 135 -16.49 23.49 31.42
CA PRO A 135 -16.89 22.91 30.15
C PRO A 135 -15.71 22.80 29.19
N MET A 136 -15.65 21.70 28.45
CA MET A 136 -14.62 21.43 27.46
C MET A 136 -15.25 21.14 26.10
N LEU A 137 -14.71 21.77 25.07
CA LEU A 137 -15.01 21.51 23.67
C LEU A 137 -13.79 20.84 23.04
N PHE A 138 -13.94 19.60 22.61
CA PHE A 138 -12.93 18.89 21.84
C PHE A 138 -13.20 19.13 20.36
N VAL A 139 -12.33 19.88 19.70
CA VAL A 139 -12.44 20.11 18.24
C VAL A 139 -11.53 19.11 17.56
N LEU A 140 -12.14 18.18 16.84
CA LEU A 140 -11.47 17.02 16.27
C LEU A 140 -11.97 16.76 14.84
N PRO A 141 -11.12 16.23 13.96
CA PRO A 141 -11.58 15.70 12.69
C PRO A 141 -12.32 14.37 12.87
N ASP A 142 -13.14 14.00 11.91
CA ASP A 142 -13.98 12.78 11.90
C ASP A 142 -13.19 11.51 12.26
N TYR A 143 -12.02 11.31 11.65
CA TYR A 143 -11.20 10.14 11.96
C TYR A 143 -10.79 10.04 13.42
N ALA A 144 -10.48 11.18 14.06
CA ALA A 144 -10.08 11.21 15.47
C ALA A 144 -11.27 10.91 16.38
N ILE A 145 -12.46 11.41 16.04
CA ILE A 145 -13.71 11.07 16.73
C ILE A 145 -14.01 9.56 16.58
N THR A 146 -13.89 9.02 15.38
CA THR A 146 -14.08 7.58 15.13
C THR A 146 -13.13 6.72 15.97
N ARG A 147 -11.85 7.09 16.04
CA ARG A 147 -10.87 6.39 16.89
C ARG A 147 -11.18 6.54 18.38
N LEU A 148 -11.61 7.73 18.80
CA LEU A 148 -12.00 7.97 20.19
C LEU A 148 -13.20 7.12 20.58
N VAL A 149 -14.23 7.02 19.73
CA VAL A 149 -15.39 6.13 19.92
C VAL A 149 -14.96 4.68 20.07
N LYS A 150 -14.01 4.24 19.25
CA LYS A 150 -13.53 2.85 19.22
C LYS A 150 -12.64 2.50 20.42
N PHE A 151 -11.74 3.40 20.80
CA PHE A 151 -10.68 3.12 21.77
C PHE A 151 -10.87 3.78 23.14
N ALA A 152 -11.76 4.75 23.27
CA ALA A 152 -12.14 5.35 24.56
C ALA A 152 -13.66 5.44 24.73
N PRO A 153 -14.40 4.31 24.61
CA PRO A 153 -15.88 4.31 24.61
C PRO A 153 -16.47 4.85 25.91
N ASP A 154 -15.81 4.63 27.05
CA ASP A 154 -16.29 5.11 28.34
C ASP A 154 -16.14 6.64 28.47
N PHE A 155 -15.07 7.22 27.94
CA PHE A 155 -14.91 8.68 27.88
C PHE A 155 -15.91 9.29 26.89
N TRP A 156 -16.10 8.66 25.75
CA TRP A 156 -17.12 9.07 24.76
C TRP A 156 -18.54 9.05 25.33
N ALA A 157 -18.85 8.12 26.21
CA ALA A 157 -20.18 8.02 26.83
C ALA A 157 -20.55 9.26 27.71
N TRP A 158 -19.55 10.05 28.12
CA TRP A 158 -19.77 11.26 28.93
C TRP A 158 -20.05 12.52 28.12
N ARG A 159 -20.06 12.41 26.76
CA ARG A 159 -20.41 13.55 25.92
C ARG A 159 -21.81 14.07 26.22
N SER A 160 -21.94 15.37 26.28
CA SER A 160 -23.22 16.08 26.44
C SER A 160 -23.72 16.68 25.13
N GLY A 161 -22.83 16.81 24.10
CA GLY A 161 -23.17 17.29 22.77
C GLY A 161 -22.15 16.83 21.74
N VAL A 162 -22.62 16.67 20.49
CA VAL A 162 -21.78 16.43 19.30
C VAL A 162 -22.26 17.36 18.21
N PHE A 163 -21.36 18.14 17.63
CA PHE A 163 -21.64 19.19 16.67
C PHE A 163 -20.86 18.94 15.39
N LEU A 164 -21.55 18.56 14.33
CA LEU A 164 -20.97 18.15 13.06
C LEU A 164 -20.96 19.33 12.08
N PHE A 165 -19.83 19.96 11.88
CA PHE A 165 -19.67 21.07 10.96
C PHE A 165 -19.36 20.58 9.55
N LYS A 166 -20.11 21.08 8.58
CA LYS A 166 -19.90 20.79 7.16
C LYS A 166 -18.78 21.66 6.63
N THR A 167 -17.83 21.02 5.95
CA THR A 167 -16.71 21.69 5.28
C THR A 167 -17.17 22.45 4.04
N THR A 168 -16.60 23.63 3.78
CA THR A 168 -16.87 24.39 2.57
C THR A 168 -16.28 23.71 1.32
N GLN A 169 -16.92 23.87 0.17
CA GLN A 169 -16.48 23.22 -1.05
C GLN A 169 -15.04 23.62 -1.46
N VAL A 170 -14.67 24.87 -1.26
CA VAL A 170 -13.33 25.36 -1.58
C VAL A 170 -12.24 24.64 -0.78
N ILE A 171 -12.50 24.39 0.50
CA ILE A 171 -11.55 23.69 1.38
C ILE A 171 -11.53 22.19 1.08
N ARG A 172 -12.69 21.59 0.75
CA ARG A 172 -12.75 20.20 0.27
C ARG A 172 -11.92 19.98 -0.99
N ASP A 173 -12.10 20.83 -1.98
CA ASP A 173 -11.34 20.74 -3.24
C ASP A 173 -9.82 20.89 -2.98
N TYR A 174 -9.43 21.75 -2.05
CA TYR A 174 -8.03 21.88 -1.63
C TYR A 174 -7.51 20.63 -0.91
N ALA A 175 -8.28 20.06 0.01
CA ALA A 175 -7.90 18.84 0.72
C ALA A 175 -7.80 17.63 -0.21
N VAL A 176 -8.76 17.52 -1.16
CA VAL A 176 -8.71 16.51 -2.22
C VAL A 176 -7.45 16.66 -3.06
N ALA A 177 -7.10 17.88 -3.47
CA ALA A 177 -5.87 18.14 -4.20
C ALA A 177 -4.63 17.73 -3.39
N GLN A 178 -4.55 18.11 -2.12
CA GLN A 178 -3.45 17.73 -1.22
C GLN A 178 -3.35 16.20 -1.01
N THR A 179 -4.49 15.51 -0.93
CA THR A 179 -4.53 14.05 -0.75
C THR A 179 -4.12 13.32 -2.04
N ILE A 180 -4.45 13.89 -3.19
CA ILE A 180 -4.12 13.34 -4.51
C ILE A 180 -2.66 13.62 -4.87
N ASP A 181 -2.16 14.83 -4.57
CA ASP A 181 -0.79 15.27 -4.86
C ASP A 181 0.23 14.77 -3.82
N SER A 182 -0.17 13.95 -2.85
CA SER A 182 0.80 13.42 -1.90
C SER A 182 1.83 12.55 -2.64
N GLU A 183 3.11 12.92 -2.58
CA GLU A 183 4.26 12.30 -3.24
C GLU A 183 4.44 10.80 -2.88
N ARG A 184 3.74 10.30 -1.85
CA ARG A 184 3.82 8.89 -1.45
C ARG A 184 2.84 8.04 -2.23
N SER A 185 3.39 7.19 -3.10
CA SER A 185 2.63 6.14 -3.77
C SER A 185 2.01 5.16 -2.74
N PHE A 186 0.77 4.73 -2.95
CA PHE A 186 0.15 3.66 -2.14
C PHE A 186 1.00 2.39 -2.07
N ARG A 187 1.79 2.11 -3.11
CA ARG A 187 2.63 0.90 -3.18
C ARG A 187 3.75 0.92 -2.12
N SER A 188 4.22 2.10 -1.71
CA SER A 188 5.29 2.28 -0.73
C SER A 188 4.81 2.35 0.73
N LEU A 189 3.50 2.42 0.96
CA LEU A 189 2.92 2.50 2.30
C LEU A 189 2.89 1.12 2.98
N LYS A 190 3.04 1.11 4.30
CA LYS A 190 2.84 -0.10 5.12
C LYS A 190 1.36 -0.46 5.20
N PRO A 191 0.99 -1.74 5.45
CA PRO A 191 -0.41 -2.17 5.49
C PRO A 191 -1.33 -1.32 6.37
N PRO A 192 -0.97 -0.91 7.61
CA PRO A 192 -1.81 -0.02 8.42
C PRO A 192 -2.03 1.34 7.75
N GLU A 193 -0.97 1.94 7.18
CA GLU A 193 -1.03 3.22 6.49
C GLU A 193 -1.95 3.17 5.25
N LYS A 194 -1.93 2.04 4.52
CA LYS A 194 -2.82 1.83 3.37
C LYS A 194 -4.28 1.81 3.79
N GLN A 195 -4.60 1.05 4.84
CA GLN A 195 -5.97 0.90 5.32
C GLN A 195 -6.58 2.24 5.71
N GLU A 196 -5.86 3.04 6.38
CA GLU A 196 -6.31 4.33 6.88
C GLU A 196 -6.46 5.37 5.78
N ARG A 197 -5.54 5.39 4.79
CA ARG A 197 -5.73 6.24 3.63
C ARG A 197 -6.98 5.85 2.83
N ILE A 198 -7.34 4.56 2.83
CA ILE A 198 -8.61 4.08 2.27
C ILE A 198 -9.79 4.63 3.07
N GLU A 199 -9.77 4.53 4.40
CA GLU A 199 -10.84 5.03 5.26
C GLU A 199 -11.03 6.54 5.09
N LEU A 200 -9.94 7.30 4.97
CA LEU A 200 -10.00 8.73 4.67
C LEU A 200 -10.62 9.01 3.30
N LEU A 201 -10.24 8.27 2.26
CA LEU A 201 -10.78 8.43 0.91
C LEU A 201 -12.27 8.01 0.84
N GLU A 202 -12.66 6.95 1.57
CA GLU A 202 -14.06 6.53 1.68
C GLU A 202 -14.90 7.58 2.41
N SER A 203 -14.39 8.18 3.48
CA SER A 203 -15.05 9.29 4.19
C SER A 203 -15.20 10.52 3.29
N LEU A 204 -14.15 10.88 2.55
CA LEU A 204 -14.23 11.95 1.55
C LEU A 204 -15.24 11.64 0.45
N LEU A 205 -15.31 10.40 -0.01
CA LEU A 205 -16.30 9.99 -1.02
C LEU A 205 -17.72 10.12 -0.50
N MET A 206 -17.99 9.76 0.75
CA MET A 206 -19.33 9.90 1.36
C MET A 206 -19.78 11.36 1.42
N GLU A 207 -18.88 12.31 1.66
CA GLU A 207 -19.18 13.74 1.61
C GLU A 207 -19.55 14.21 0.19
N TYR A 208 -19.08 13.51 -0.85
CA TYR A 208 -19.38 13.80 -2.25
C TYR A 208 -20.47 12.91 -2.86
N ASP A 209 -21.03 11.93 -2.10
CA ASP A 209 -22.02 10.98 -2.61
C ASP A 209 -23.37 11.67 -2.88
N PRO A 210 -23.88 11.57 -4.12
CA PRO A 210 -25.14 12.18 -4.53
C PRO A 210 -26.39 11.52 -3.99
N SER A 211 -26.30 10.28 -3.50
CA SER A 211 -27.46 9.58 -2.91
C SER A 211 -27.98 10.27 -1.66
N HIS A 212 -27.16 11.12 -1.02
CA HIS A 212 -27.54 11.92 0.13
C HIS A 212 -27.72 13.42 -0.16
N HIS A 213 -27.07 13.97 -1.21
CA HIS A 213 -27.30 15.33 -1.69
C HIS A 213 -26.89 15.43 -3.17
N HIS A 214 -27.58 16.20 -4.00
CA HIS A 214 -27.39 16.44 -5.44
C HIS A 214 -25.99 17.03 -5.84
N ILE A 215 -24.89 16.55 -5.25
CA ILE A 215 -23.54 17.15 -5.32
C ILE A 215 -22.70 16.60 -6.48
N THR A 216 -22.98 15.40 -7.02
CA THR A 216 -22.21 14.80 -8.12
C THR A 216 -22.29 15.57 -9.43
N GLU A 217 -23.36 16.31 -9.66
CA GLU A 217 -23.44 17.20 -10.82
C GLU A 217 -22.53 18.43 -10.68
N GLN A 218 -22.11 18.77 -9.45
CA GLN A 218 -21.30 19.98 -9.18
C GLN A 218 -19.79 19.72 -9.16
N ASN A 219 -19.30 18.48 -8.92
CA ASN A 219 -17.84 18.21 -8.90
C ASN A 219 -17.43 16.80 -9.37
N PRO A 220 -17.74 16.41 -10.62
CA PRO A 220 -17.40 15.08 -11.14
C PRO A 220 -15.89 14.81 -11.19
N ARG A 221 -15.06 15.89 -11.22
CA ARG A 221 -13.60 15.75 -11.22
C ARG A 221 -13.06 15.29 -9.86
N ALA A 222 -13.53 15.88 -8.76
CA ALA A 222 -13.08 15.49 -7.44
C ALA A 222 -13.50 14.04 -7.12
N CYS A 223 -14.77 13.71 -7.37
CA CYS A 223 -15.26 12.33 -7.21
C CYS A 223 -14.49 11.30 -8.04
N SER A 224 -14.22 11.60 -9.32
CA SER A 224 -13.49 10.67 -10.18
C SER A 224 -12.04 10.44 -9.69
N ASN A 225 -11.39 11.48 -9.15
CA ASN A 225 -10.06 11.36 -8.57
C ASN A 225 -10.07 10.51 -7.28
N ILE A 226 -11.03 10.74 -6.37
CA ILE A 226 -11.16 9.95 -5.14
C ILE A 226 -11.42 8.48 -5.47
N LEU A 227 -12.34 8.20 -6.39
CA LEU A 227 -12.67 6.85 -6.84
C LEU A 227 -11.46 6.14 -7.49
N HIS A 228 -10.68 6.87 -8.30
CA HIS A 228 -9.44 6.36 -8.88
C HIS A 228 -8.43 6.00 -7.78
N GLN A 229 -8.20 6.91 -6.82
CA GLN A 229 -7.27 6.67 -5.70
C GLN A 229 -7.70 5.48 -4.83
N LEU A 230 -9.01 5.31 -4.59
CA LEU A 230 -9.54 4.11 -3.92
C LEU A 230 -9.25 2.83 -4.71
N GLY A 231 -9.43 2.87 -6.03
CA GLY A 231 -9.08 1.75 -6.91
C GLY A 231 -7.60 1.37 -6.78
N VAL A 232 -6.69 2.34 -6.87
CA VAL A 232 -5.24 2.13 -6.70
C VAL A 232 -4.91 1.58 -5.31
N ALA A 233 -5.56 2.11 -4.28
CA ALA A 233 -5.35 1.66 -2.90
C ALA A 233 -5.74 0.19 -2.72
N TYR A 234 -6.92 -0.22 -3.21
CA TYR A 234 -7.37 -1.61 -3.14
C TYR A 234 -6.53 -2.56 -4.00
N LEU A 235 -6.02 -2.12 -5.17
CA LEU A 235 -5.03 -2.90 -5.94
C LEU A 235 -3.77 -3.15 -5.12
N SER A 236 -3.29 -2.12 -4.43
CA SER A 236 -2.08 -2.23 -3.60
C SER A 236 -2.26 -3.11 -2.36
N GLN A 237 -3.51 -3.36 -1.92
CA GLN A 237 -3.86 -4.32 -0.87
C GLN A 237 -4.10 -5.75 -1.40
N GLY A 238 -4.01 -5.97 -2.71
CA GLY A 238 -4.32 -7.27 -3.32
C GLY A 238 -5.82 -7.59 -3.37
N ASN A 239 -6.69 -6.57 -3.38
CA ASN A 239 -8.13 -6.72 -3.54
C ASN A 239 -8.60 -6.17 -4.90
N PRO A 240 -8.33 -6.88 -6.02
CA PRO A 240 -8.64 -6.40 -7.35
C PRO A 240 -10.14 -6.31 -7.64
N VAL A 241 -10.96 -7.09 -6.95
CA VAL A 241 -12.43 -7.06 -7.16
C VAL A 241 -13.00 -5.74 -6.66
N LYS A 242 -12.67 -5.35 -5.43
CA LYS A 242 -13.13 -4.08 -4.86
C LYS A 242 -12.51 -2.87 -5.59
N ALA A 243 -11.26 -2.99 -6.01
CA ALA A 243 -10.60 -1.98 -6.84
C ALA A 243 -11.38 -1.71 -8.12
N ARG A 244 -11.80 -2.77 -8.83
CA ARG A 244 -12.57 -2.66 -10.07
C ARG A 244 -13.88 -1.90 -9.88
N GLU A 245 -14.63 -2.15 -8.80
CA GLU A 245 -15.89 -1.46 -8.52
C GLU A 245 -15.71 0.07 -8.44
N TYR A 246 -14.65 0.52 -7.79
CA TYR A 246 -14.33 1.96 -7.69
C TYR A 246 -13.82 2.51 -9.02
N LEU A 247 -12.98 1.77 -9.75
CA LEU A 247 -12.43 2.19 -11.03
C LEU A 247 -13.49 2.27 -12.13
N GLU A 248 -14.48 1.38 -12.17
CA GLU A 248 -15.60 1.44 -13.11
C GLU A 248 -16.46 2.70 -12.88
N LYS A 249 -16.72 3.05 -11.61
CA LYS A 249 -17.40 4.31 -11.26
C LYS A 249 -16.54 5.54 -11.65
N ALA A 250 -15.23 5.49 -11.43
CA ALA A 250 -14.32 6.54 -11.86
C ALA A 250 -14.34 6.71 -13.39
N LEU A 251 -14.38 5.60 -14.13
CA LEU A 251 -14.45 5.60 -15.59
C LEU A 251 -15.73 6.26 -16.10
N GLU A 252 -16.87 5.97 -15.48
CA GLU A 252 -18.14 6.60 -15.83
C GLU A 252 -18.07 8.13 -15.66
N LEU A 253 -17.55 8.61 -14.53
CA LEU A 253 -17.42 10.04 -14.25
C LEU A 253 -16.39 10.74 -15.13
N THR A 254 -15.25 10.09 -15.42
CA THR A 254 -14.22 10.65 -16.32
C THR A 254 -14.73 10.76 -17.76
N THR A 255 -15.56 9.81 -18.19
CA THR A 255 -16.22 9.83 -19.50
C THR A 255 -17.22 10.99 -19.58
N LYS A 256 -18.08 11.17 -18.58
CA LYS A 256 -19.05 12.28 -18.51
C LYS A 256 -18.35 13.65 -18.46
N SER A 257 -17.28 13.76 -17.69
CA SER A 257 -16.51 15.02 -17.53
C SER A 257 -15.50 15.27 -18.65
N LYS A 258 -15.33 14.33 -19.59
CA LYS A 258 -14.33 14.37 -20.66
C LYS A 258 -12.90 14.58 -20.15
N ASN A 259 -12.60 14.06 -18.96
CA ASN A 259 -11.25 14.09 -18.40
C ASN A 259 -10.42 12.93 -18.95
N LEU A 260 -9.92 13.10 -20.19
CA LEU A 260 -9.21 12.04 -20.90
C LEU A 260 -7.90 11.62 -20.20
N SER A 261 -7.21 12.55 -19.51
CA SER A 261 -5.96 12.21 -18.80
C SER A 261 -6.24 11.19 -17.68
N LEU A 262 -7.18 11.49 -16.79
CA LEU A 262 -7.54 10.57 -15.71
C LEU A 262 -8.20 9.30 -16.28
N GLN A 263 -8.94 9.39 -17.37
CA GLN A 263 -9.55 8.24 -18.02
C GLN A 263 -8.50 7.22 -18.50
N ALA A 264 -7.38 7.68 -19.05
CA ALA A 264 -6.27 6.81 -19.46
C ALA A 264 -5.64 6.09 -18.26
N GLU A 265 -5.46 6.80 -17.13
CA GLU A 265 -4.96 6.20 -15.89
C GLU A 265 -5.94 5.18 -15.32
N VAL A 266 -7.23 5.50 -15.29
CA VAL A 266 -8.27 4.56 -14.82
C VAL A 266 -8.29 3.29 -15.67
N TYR A 267 -8.18 3.39 -17.00
CA TYR A 267 -8.08 2.22 -17.85
C TYR A 267 -6.83 1.39 -17.56
N LYS A 268 -5.68 2.03 -17.28
CA LYS A 268 -4.45 1.33 -16.89
C LYS A 268 -4.65 0.53 -15.60
N GLU A 269 -5.23 1.14 -14.56
CA GLU A 269 -5.48 0.48 -13.28
C GLU A 269 -6.58 -0.61 -13.40
N LEU A 270 -7.59 -0.43 -14.26
CA LEU A 270 -8.54 -1.50 -14.61
C LEU A 270 -7.84 -2.68 -15.27
N GLY A 271 -6.88 -2.41 -16.17
CA GLY A 271 -6.04 -3.44 -16.77
C GLY A 271 -5.28 -4.23 -15.71
N GLU A 272 -4.67 -3.57 -14.72
CA GLU A 272 -4.00 -4.23 -13.60
C GLU A 272 -4.97 -5.08 -12.77
N SER A 273 -6.17 -4.55 -12.48
CA SER A 273 -7.21 -5.29 -11.77
C SER A 273 -7.61 -6.58 -12.49
N TYR A 274 -7.82 -6.51 -13.80
CA TYR A 274 -8.15 -7.68 -14.61
C TYR A 274 -6.98 -8.66 -14.69
N GLN A 275 -5.74 -8.18 -14.81
CA GLN A 275 -4.54 -9.02 -14.83
C GLN A 275 -4.37 -9.80 -13.54
N GLN A 276 -4.53 -9.16 -12.36
CA GLN A 276 -4.48 -9.84 -11.06
C GLN A 276 -5.56 -10.94 -10.94
N GLN A 277 -6.70 -10.77 -11.60
CA GLN A 277 -7.78 -11.76 -11.68
C GLN A 277 -7.58 -12.78 -12.82
N ARG A 278 -6.47 -12.75 -13.55
CA ARG A 278 -6.16 -13.58 -14.71
C ARG A 278 -7.16 -13.45 -15.87
N GLN A 279 -7.86 -12.33 -15.94
CA GLN A 279 -8.79 -11.99 -17.04
C GLN A 279 -8.02 -11.27 -18.15
N PHE A 280 -7.09 -11.97 -18.80
CA PHE A 280 -6.08 -11.38 -19.69
C PHE A 280 -6.69 -10.65 -20.90
N SER A 281 -7.78 -11.15 -21.48
CA SER A 281 -8.43 -10.46 -22.61
C SER A 281 -9.02 -9.11 -22.22
N ALA A 282 -9.63 -9.01 -21.04
CA ALA A 282 -10.16 -7.75 -20.51
C ALA A 282 -9.02 -6.80 -20.15
N ALA A 283 -7.93 -7.31 -19.56
CA ALA A 283 -6.73 -6.52 -19.25
C ALA A 283 -6.11 -5.92 -20.53
N MET A 284 -5.94 -6.71 -21.58
CA MET A 284 -5.44 -6.21 -22.87
C MET A 284 -6.32 -5.10 -23.43
N SER A 285 -7.64 -5.28 -23.42
CA SER A 285 -8.58 -4.25 -23.91
C SER A 285 -8.47 -2.95 -23.11
N ALA A 286 -8.36 -3.04 -21.79
CA ALA A 286 -8.21 -1.87 -20.93
C ALA A 286 -6.88 -1.13 -21.20
N TYR A 287 -5.76 -1.85 -21.26
CA TYR A 287 -4.46 -1.26 -21.58
C TYR A 287 -4.41 -0.65 -22.99
N GLN A 288 -5.08 -1.28 -23.96
CA GLN A 288 -5.20 -0.72 -25.31
C GLN A 288 -5.97 0.60 -25.30
N SER A 289 -7.10 0.67 -24.57
CA SER A 289 -7.87 1.91 -24.40
C SER A 289 -7.04 3.01 -23.74
N SER A 290 -6.25 2.68 -22.70
CA SER A 290 -5.31 3.61 -22.08
C SER A 290 -4.29 4.15 -23.07
N ARG A 291 -3.69 3.25 -23.91
CA ARG A 291 -2.75 3.63 -24.96
C ARG A 291 -3.36 4.57 -26.00
N GLU A 292 -4.54 4.25 -26.53
CA GLU A 292 -5.22 5.06 -27.54
C GLU A 292 -5.52 6.48 -27.04
N ILE A 293 -5.97 6.60 -25.80
CA ILE A 293 -6.19 7.91 -25.18
C ILE A 293 -4.87 8.66 -25.01
N ALA A 294 -3.82 8.01 -24.52
CA ALA A 294 -2.50 8.61 -24.36
C ALA A 294 -1.94 9.12 -25.70
N GLN A 295 -2.09 8.35 -26.77
CA GLN A 295 -1.70 8.73 -28.13
C GLN A 295 -2.48 9.96 -28.62
N THR A 296 -3.80 10.00 -28.44
CA THR A 296 -4.61 11.16 -28.86
C THR A 296 -4.27 12.43 -28.11
N GLN A 297 -3.77 12.32 -26.90
CA GLN A 297 -3.33 13.44 -26.07
C GLN A 297 -1.86 13.82 -26.27
N GLY A 298 -1.10 13.08 -27.06
CA GLY A 298 0.35 13.24 -27.17
C GLY A 298 1.11 12.91 -25.88
N ASN A 299 0.48 12.18 -24.95
CA ASN A 299 1.11 11.75 -23.70
C ASN A 299 2.01 10.54 -23.95
N ARG A 300 3.24 10.81 -24.40
CA ARG A 300 4.23 9.78 -24.75
C ARG A 300 4.58 8.88 -23.57
N ARG A 301 4.68 9.43 -22.35
CA ARG A 301 4.93 8.61 -21.14
C ARG A 301 3.77 7.67 -20.82
N GLY A 302 2.52 8.14 -20.94
CA GLY A 302 1.32 7.30 -20.78
C GLY A 302 1.27 6.17 -21.81
N GLU A 303 1.64 6.47 -23.07
CA GLU A 303 1.73 5.48 -24.13
C GLU A 303 2.78 4.39 -23.83
N ALA A 304 3.99 4.78 -23.39
CA ALA A 304 5.04 3.85 -22.99
C ALA A 304 4.58 2.92 -21.84
N ASN A 305 3.96 3.49 -20.81
CA ASN A 305 3.43 2.71 -19.69
C ASN A 305 2.38 1.67 -20.13
N ALA A 306 1.47 2.05 -21.03
CA ALA A 306 0.46 1.12 -21.54
C ALA A 306 1.10 -0.01 -22.39
N LEU A 307 2.10 0.31 -23.22
CA LEU A 307 2.87 -0.68 -23.97
C LEU A 307 3.62 -1.65 -23.06
N TYR A 308 4.24 -1.13 -22.00
CA TYR A 308 4.91 -1.96 -20.98
C TYR A 308 3.92 -2.95 -20.35
N CYS A 309 2.72 -2.49 -19.98
CA CYS A 309 1.69 -3.35 -19.41
C CYS A 309 1.16 -4.39 -20.42
N LEU A 310 0.98 -4.02 -21.69
CA LEU A 310 0.63 -4.97 -22.77
C LEU A 310 1.72 -6.04 -22.95
N GLY A 311 2.99 -5.66 -22.89
CA GLY A 311 4.11 -6.57 -22.87
C GLY A 311 4.05 -7.57 -21.72
N ASN A 312 3.72 -7.10 -20.49
CA ASN A 312 3.56 -7.97 -19.34
C ASN A 312 2.42 -9.00 -19.53
N ILE A 313 1.28 -8.61 -20.12
CA ILE A 313 0.19 -9.55 -20.42
C ILE A 313 0.63 -10.61 -21.43
N CYS A 314 1.32 -10.21 -22.51
CA CYS A 314 1.84 -11.16 -23.48
C CYS A 314 2.87 -12.11 -22.84
N GLN A 315 3.67 -11.62 -21.91
CA GLN A 315 4.58 -12.44 -21.09
C GLN A 315 3.81 -13.48 -20.25
N ASP A 316 2.73 -13.07 -19.56
CA ASP A 316 1.88 -13.99 -18.80
C ASP A 316 1.21 -15.05 -19.67
N LEU A 317 0.88 -14.70 -20.91
CA LEU A 317 0.31 -15.61 -21.93
C LEU A 317 1.38 -16.44 -22.64
N ARG A 318 2.68 -16.22 -22.38
CA ARG A 318 3.83 -16.81 -23.06
C ARG A 318 3.90 -16.51 -24.57
N ASP A 319 3.30 -15.40 -24.98
CA ASP A 319 3.47 -14.86 -26.34
C ASP A 319 4.73 -13.99 -26.38
N TRP A 320 5.88 -14.66 -26.48
CA TRP A 320 7.19 -14.03 -26.38
C TRP A 320 7.46 -13.03 -27.50
N GLU A 321 6.96 -13.31 -28.70
CA GLU A 321 7.15 -12.43 -29.86
C GLU A 321 6.40 -11.11 -29.68
N GLN A 322 5.14 -11.17 -29.25
CA GLN A 322 4.35 -9.98 -28.99
C GLN A 322 4.87 -9.21 -27.77
N ALA A 323 5.30 -9.90 -26.73
CA ALA A 323 5.92 -9.27 -25.56
C ALA A 323 7.17 -8.47 -25.96
N MET A 324 8.07 -9.09 -26.73
CA MET A 324 9.27 -8.45 -27.27
C MET A 324 8.93 -7.20 -28.11
N ASN A 325 7.90 -7.28 -28.94
CA ASN A 325 7.46 -6.18 -29.79
C ASN A 325 6.94 -5.00 -28.95
N TYR A 326 6.09 -5.25 -27.96
CA TYR A 326 5.57 -4.20 -27.09
C TYR A 326 6.66 -3.53 -26.26
N TYR A 327 7.59 -4.30 -25.67
CA TYR A 327 8.69 -3.74 -24.91
C TYR A 327 9.66 -2.93 -25.77
N ARG A 328 9.91 -3.31 -27.03
CA ARG A 328 10.71 -2.51 -27.96
C ARG A 328 10.04 -1.18 -28.28
N GLN A 329 8.74 -1.17 -28.57
CA GLN A 329 8.00 0.07 -28.78
C GLN A 329 8.02 0.96 -27.53
N CYS A 330 7.89 0.37 -26.33
CA CYS A 330 8.02 1.07 -25.07
C CYS A 330 9.41 1.74 -24.95
N LEU A 331 10.46 0.97 -25.17
CA LEU A 331 11.85 1.43 -25.12
C LEU A 331 12.13 2.59 -26.09
N GLU A 332 11.64 2.49 -27.34
CA GLU A 332 11.76 3.56 -28.34
C GLU A 332 11.16 4.88 -27.82
N ILE A 333 9.97 4.81 -27.22
CA ILE A 333 9.33 5.99 -26.65
C ILE A 333 10.10 6.53 -25.44
N GLU A 334 10.54 5.65 -24.53
CA GLU A 334 11.35 6.06 -23.37
C GLU A 334 12.65 6.74 -23.78
N GLN A 335 13.28 6.28 -24.88
CA GLN A 335 14.45 6.92 -25.47
C GLN A 335 14.11 8.30 -26.08
N GLU A 336 12.99 8.41 -26.80
CA GLU A 336 12.53 9.68 -27.37
C GLU A 336 12.26 10.75 -26.31
N ILE A 337 11.66 10.38 -25.19
CA ILE A 337 11.34 11.31 -24.09
C ILE A 337 12.49 11.51 -23.09
N GLY A 338 13.60 10.79 -23.25
CA GLY A 338 14.75 10.85 -22.36
C GLY A 338 14.52 10.27 -20.97
N ASP A 339 13.57 9.33 -20.82
CA ASP A 339 13.29 8.65 -19.54
C ASP A 339 14.27 7.48 -19.34
N ILE A 340 15.53 7.82 -19.03
CA ILE A 340 16.63 6.85 -18.94
C ILE A 340 16.36 5.79 -17.86
N TYR A 341 15.82 6.20 -16.71
CA TYR A 341 15.59 5.25 -15.62
C TYR A 341 14.54 4.19 -15.98
N SER A 342 13.44 4.56 -16.65
CA SER A 342 12.42 3.60 -17.10
C SER A 342 12.97 2.60 -18.12
N GLN A 343 13.93 3.03 -18.97
CA GLN A 343 14.61 2.13 -19.92
C GLN A 343 15.26 0.94 -19.23
N ALA A 344 15.81 1.10 -17.99
CA ALA A 344 16.42 -0.01 -17.26
C ALA A 344 15.42 -1.13 -16.98
N ASN A 345 14.20 -0.78 -16.54
CA ASN A 345 13.14 -1.75 -16.31
C ASN A 345 12.72 -2.45 -17.61
N THR A 346 12.59 -1.69 -18.70
CA THR A 346 12.23 -2.22 -20.02
C THR A 346 13.32 -3.12 -20.57
N TYR A 347 14.61 -2.77 -20.40
CA TYR A 347 15.72 -3.66 -20.74
C TYR A 347 15.70 -4.96 -19.93
N GLN A 348 15.38 -4.94 -18.64
CA GLN A 348 15.25 -6.18 -17.86
C GLN A 348 14.13 -7.08 -18.40
N ARG A 349 12.99 -6.50 -18.81
CA ARG A 349 11.90 -7.29 -19.44
C ARG A 349 12.30 -7.87 -20.78
N LEU A 350 12.95 -7.09 -21.64
CA LEU A 350 13.49 -7.57 -22.91
C LEU A 350 14.50 -8.71 -22.70
N GLY A 351 15.39 -8.55 -21.72
CA GLY A 351 16.35 -9.59 -21.35
C GLY A 351 15.67 -10.87 -20.86
N TRP A 352 14.62 -10.73 -20.04
CA TRP A 352 13.86 -11.89 -19.57
C TRP A 352 13.17 -12.63 -20.71
N VAL A 353 12.49 -11.90 -21.62
CA VAL A 353 11.84 -12.50 -22.79
C VAL A 353 12.86 -13.17 -23.71
N ALA A 354 14.01 -12.52 -23.95
CA ALA A 354 15.09 -13.09 -24.75
C ALA A 354 15.62 -14.41 -24.14
N LYS A 355 15.76 -14.46 -22.80
CA LYS A 355 16.14 -15.68 -22.08
C LYS A 355 15.13 -16.81 -22.26
N GLU A 356 13.83 -16.52 -22.14
CA GLU A 356 12.75 -17.52 -22.36
C GLU A 356 12.72 -18.03 -23.81
N MET A 357 13.15 -17.20 -24.76
CA MET A 357 13.35 -17.59 -26.16
C MET A 357 14.70 -18.29 -26.42
N TRP A 358 15.47 -18.61 -25.37
CA TRP A 358 16.82 -19.22 -25.44
C TRP A 358 17.87 -18.36 -26.17
N ASN A 359 17.62 -17.08 -26.35
CA ASN A 359 18.60 -16.14 -26.89
C ASN A 359 19.42 -15.52 -25.75
N LEU A 360 20.36 -16.29 -25.20
CA LEU A 360 21.16 -15.89 -24.05
C LEU A 360 22.07 -14.69 -24.34
N THR A 361 22.46 -14.48 -25.60
CA THR A 361 23.32 -13.35 -25.99
C THR A 361 22.56 -12.03 -25.92
N ASP A 362 21.36 -11.96 -26.46
CA ASP A 362 20.54 -10.78 -26.37
C ASP A 362 20.09 -10.53 -24.92
N ALA A 363 19.75 -11.61 -24.18
CA ALA A 363 19.39 -11.50 -22.76
C ALA A 363 20.51 -10.84 -21.94
N GLU A 364 21.76 -11.32 -22.11
CA GLU A 364 22.92 -10.72 -21.46
C GLU A 364 23.10 -9.24 -21.82
N HIS A 365 23.02 -8.93 -23.13
CA HIS A 365 23.14 -7.56 -23.60
C HIS A 365 22.11 -6.63 -22.95
N TYR A 366 20.86 -7.04 -22.90
CA TYR A 366 19.79 -6.24 -22.27
C TYR A 366 20.00 -6.09 -20.76
N TYR A 367 20.40 -7.14 -20.04
CA TYR A 367 20.67 -7.05 -18.61
C TYR A 367 21.89 -6.18 -18.30
N GLN A 368 22.92 -6.19 -19.15
CA GLN A 368 24.07 -5.29 -19.02
C GLN A 368 23.65 -3.82 -19.21
N LYS A 369 22.78 -3.53 -20.20
CA LYS A 369 22.23 -2.17 -20.37
C LYS A 369 21.43 -1.69 -19.17
N ALA A 370 20.59 -2.55 -18.60
CA ALA A 370 19.89 -2.22 -17.36
C ALA A 370 20.87 -1.94 -16.20
N LEU A 371 21.89 -2.77 -16.04
CA LEU A 371 22.93 -2.62 -15.00
C LEU A 371 23.72 -1.32 -15.16
N GLU A 372 24.07 -0.92 -16.39
CA GLU A 372 24.75 0.36 -16.68
C GLU A 372 23.92 1.54 -16.17
N ILE A 373 22.64 1.55 -16.48
CA ILE A 373 21.71 2.61 -16.04
C ILE A 373 21.56 2.61 -14.51
N TYR A 374 21.29 1.47 -13.88
CA TYR A 374 21.14 1.43 -12.42
C TYR A 374 22.43 1.86 -11.71
N ARG A 375 23.60 1.59 -12.28
CA ARG A 375 24.88 2.07 -11.74
C ARG A 375 25.00 3.59 -11.84
N GLU A 376 24.57 4.19 -12.96
CA GLU A 376 24.58 5.64 -13.15
C GLU A 376 23.64 6.35 -12.16
N TYR A 377 22.51 5.74 -11.85
CA TYR A 377 21.52 6.26 -10.89
C TYR A 377 21.77 5.82 -9.44
N GLU A 378 22.85 5.11 -9.17
CA GLU A 378 23.18 4.55 -7.84
C GLU A 378 22.07 3.68 -7.24
N ASP A 379 21.21 3.10 -8.10
CA ASP A 379 20.13 2.19 -7.68
C ASP A 379 20.72 0.82 -7.34
N ARG A 380 21.06 0.64 -6.08
CA ARG A 380 21.66 -0.59 -5.57
C ARG A 380 20.74 -1.81 -5.72
N ALA A 381 19.44 -1.64 -5.52
CA ALA A 381 18.46 -2.72 -5.68
C ALA A 381 18.35 -3.18 -7.14
N GLY A 382 18.28 -2.22 -8.08
CA GLY A 382 18.29 -2.48 -9.51
C GLY A 382 19.58 -3.18 -9.98
N MET A 383 20.74 -2.75 -9.45
CA MET A 383 22.03 -3.39 -9.71
C MET A 383 22.05 -4.84 -9.22
N ALA A 384 21.59 -5.10 -8.00
CA ALA A 384 21.57 -6.45 -7.43
C ALA A 384 20.67 -7.39 -8.22
N THR A 385 19.48 -6.90 -8.62
CA THR A 385 18.57 -7.65 -9.51
C THR A 385 19.24 -8.00 -10.84
N SER A 386 19.95 -7.02 -11.46
CA SER A 386 20.64 -7.25 -12.73
C SER A 386 21.79 -8.26 -12.61
N TRP A 387 22.54 -8.23 -11.50
CA TRP A 387 23.57 -9.25 -11.23
C TRP A 387 22.96 -10.65 -11.06
N GLY A 388 21.82 -10.76 -10.35
CA GLY A 388 21.10 -12.03 -10.23
C GLY A 388 20.71 -12.60 -11.60
N LEU A 389 20.17 -11.76 -12.48
CA LEU A 389 19.75 -12.13 -13.83
C LEU A 389 20.94 -12.49 -14.74
N LEU A 390 22.04 -11.74 -14.68
CA LEU A 390 23.28 -12.06 -15.39
C LEU A 390 23.90 -13.37 -14.87
N GLY A 391 23.89 -13.59 -13.55
CA GLY A 391 24.32 -14.84 -12.94
C GLY A 391 23.54 -16.04 -13.44
N GLU A 392 22.23 -15.89 -13.67
CA GLU A 392 21.39 -16.93 -14.25
C GLU A 392 21.80 -17.25 -15.71
N ILE A 393 22.16 -16.25 -16.51
CA ILE A 393 22.67 -16.44 -17.86
C ILE A 393 23.99 -17.23 -17.82
N GLU A 394 24.93 -16.84 -16.94
CA GLU A 394 26.22 -17.52 -16.81
C GLU A 394 26.07 -18.97 -16.31
N ARG A 395 25.13 -19.18 -15.36
CA ARG A 395 24.76 -20.53 -14.92
C ARG A 395 24.24 -21.40 -16.08
N ASN A 396 23.36 -20.84 -16.94
CA ASN A 396 22.82 -21.56 -18.08
C ASN A 396 23.87 -21.88 -19.15
N ARG A 397 24.96 -21.12 -19.21
CA ARG A 397 26.15 -21.40 -20.05
C ARG A 397 27.10 -22.40 -19.42
N GLY A 398 26.94 -22.74 -18.16
CA GLY A 398 27.85 -23.57 -17.39
C GLY A 398 29.07 -22.82 -16.81
N ASN A 399 29.08 -21.50 -16.84
CA ASN A 399 30.13 -20.65 -16.30
C ASN A 399 29.94 -20.44 -14.79
N TRP A 400 30.07 -21.53 -14.02
CA TRP A 400 29.74 -21.58 -12.59
C TRP A 400 30.47 -20.54 -11.74
N ASP A 401 31.75 -20.25 -12.01
CA ASP A 401 32.55 -19.31 -11.24
C ASP A 401 32.08 -17.86 -11.43
N GLU A 402 31.72 -17.50 -12.65
CA GLU A 402 31.18 -16.17 -12.92
C GLU A 402 29.76 -16.02 -12.38
N ALA A 403 28.92 -17.05 -12.48
CA ALA A 403 27.59 -17.06 -11.87
C ALA A 403 27.67 -16.88 -10.35
N GLU A 404 28.58 -17.61 -9.69
CA GLU A 404 28.82 -17.48 -8.25
C GLU A 404 29.24 -16.06 -7.87
N ARG A 405 30.19 -15.47 -8.61
CA ARG A 405 30.66 -14.11 -8.38
C ARG A 405 29.50 -13.10 -8.44
N LEU A 406 28.64 -13.22 -9.44
CA LEU A 406 27.48 -12.35 -9.63
C LEU A 406 26.43 -12.54 -8.52
N TYR A 407 26.15 -13.78 -8.12
CA TYR A 407 25.21 -14.05 -7.03
C TYR A 407 25.72 -13.57 -5.67
N ARG A 408 27.03 -13.63 -5.42
CA ARG A 408 27.64 -13.07 -4.20
C ARG A 408 27.54 -11.54 -4.17
N GLN A 409 27.76 -10.86 -5.30
CA GLN A 409 27.52 -9.41 -5.39
C GLN A 409 26.05 -9.04 -5.13
N CYS A 410 25.12 -9.82 -5.67
CA CYS A 410 23.69 -9.66 -5.39
C CYS A 410 23.40 -9.83 -3.89
N LEU A 411 23.90 -10.90 -3.28
CA LEU A 411 23.70 -11.20 -1.85
C LEU A 411 24.26 -10.10 -0.93
N GLU A 412 25.47 -9.59 -1.23
CA GLU A 412 26.08 -8.50 -0.49
C GLU A 412 25.17 -7.27 -0.43
N VAL A 413 24.68 -6.84 -1.57
CA VAL A 413 23.79 -5.68 -1.65
C VAL A 413 22.44 -5.95 -0.99
N MET A 414 21.84 -7.13 -1.20
CA MET A 414 20.58 -7.49 -0.53
C MET A 414 20.74 -7.51 1.00
N THR A 415 21.92 -7.93 1.49
CA THR A 415 22.23 -7.89 2.93
C THR A 415 22.32 -6.46 3.45
N GLU A 416 23.00 -5.55 2.73
CA GLU A 416 23.12 -4.14 3.12
C GLU A 416 21.77 -3.40 3.09
N LEU A 417 20.91 -3.74 2.13
CA LEU A 417 19.56 -3.18 2.02
C LEU A 417 18.58 -3.78 3.04
N GLY A 418 18.96 -4.87 3.72
CA GLY A 418 18.05 -5.61 4.60
C GLY A 418 16.94 -6.35 3.83
N ASP A 419 17.10 -6.59 2.53
CA ASP A 419 16.17 -7.35 1.72
C ASP A 419 16.29 -8.85 2.00
N ARG A 420 15.57 -9.30 3.00
CA ARG A 420 15.58 -10.71 3.45
C ARG A 420 15.07 -11.69 2.37
N ALA A 421 14.12 -11.26 1.51
CA ALA A 421 13.62 -12.09 0.42
C ALA A 421 14.68 -12.24 -0.69
N GLY A 422 15.35 -11.15 -1.05
CA GLY A 422 16.49 -11.15 -1.96
C GLY A 422 17.66 -12.01 -1.44
N MET A 423 17.97 -11.92 -0.15
CA MET A 423 18.98 -12.76 0.51
C MET A 423 18.64 -14.25 0.40
N ALA A 424 17.40 -14.63 0.74
CA ALA A 424 16.95 -16.03 0.67
C ALA A 424 17.04 -16.59 -0.76
N SER A 425 16.69 -15.78 -1.75
CA SER A 425 16.80 -16.14 -3.17
C SER A 425 18.26 -16.33 -3.60
N SER A 426 19.13 -15.40 -3.21
CA SER A 426 20.56 -15.44 -3.53
C SER A 426 21.26 -16.67 -2.92
N TRP A 427 20.93 -17.02 -1.67
CA TRP A 427 21.45 -18.26 -1.05
C TRP A 427 20.96 -19.51 -1.78
N GLY A 428 19.71 -19.56 -2.23
CA GLY A 428 19.20 -20.66 -3.04
C GLY A 428 19.97 -20.82 -4.36
N LEU A 429 20.25 -19.70 -5.04
CA LEU A 429 21.00 -19.70 -6.30
C LEU A 429 22.47 -20.11 -6.11
N LEU A 430 23.12 -19.67 -5.03
CA LEU A 430 24.48 -20.14 -4.66
C LEU A 430 24.46 -21.63 -4.32
N GLY A 431 23.42 -22.11 -3.62
CA GLY A 431 23.21 -23.53 -3.35
C GLY A 431 23.07 -24.36 -4.63
N ASP A 432 22.38 -23.82 -5.65
CA ASP A 432 22.32 -24.46 -6.99
C ASP A 432 23.72 -24.60 -7.62
N ILE A 433 24.60 -23.60 -7.50
CA ILE A 433 25.97 -23.67 -8.01
C ILE A 433 26.73 -24.80 -7.30
N GLU A 434 26.73 -24.83 -5.97
CA GLU A 434 27.46 -25.83 -5.19
C GLU A 434 26.90 -27.25 -5.41
N ARG A 435 25.59 -27.38 -5.55
CA ARG A 435 24.96 -28.65 -5.93
C ARG A 435 25.43 -29.15 -7.30
N ASN A 436 25.56 -28.27 -8.29
CA ASN A 436 26.02 -28.63 -9.63
C ASN A 436 27.52 -28.96 -9.67
N ARG A 437 28.30 -28.41 -8.73
CA ARG A 437 29.72 -28.80 -8.53
C ARG A 437 29.87 -30.12 -7.77
N GLY A 438 28.80 -30.63 -7.17
CA GLY A 438 28.82 -31.83 -6.33
C GLY A 438 29.22 -31.55 -4.87
N ASN A 439 29.29 -30.30 -4.45
CA ASN A 439 29.62 -29.88 -3.10
C ASN A 439 28.36 -29.92 -2.20
N TRP A 440 27.88 -31.13 -1.94
CA TRP A 440 26.59 -31.39 -1.30
C TRP A 440 26.44 -30.74 0.09
N ASP A 441 27.52 -30.74 0.91
CA ASP A 441 27.47 -30.18 2.27
C ASP A 441 27.33 -28.65 2.26
N GLU A 442 28.04 -27.99 1.33
CA GLU A 442 27.95 -26.54 1.17
C GLU A 442 26.61 -26.12 0.56
N ALA A 443 26.13 -26.87 -0.43
CA ALA A 443 24.79 -26.67 -1.01
C ALA A 443 23.69 -26.80 0.06
N GLU A 444 23.76 -27.83 0.90
CA GLU A 444 22.80 -28.01 2.01
C GLU A 444 22.81 -26.82 2.98
N GLY A 445 24.00 -26.34 3.37
CA GLY A 445 24.15 -25.18 4.25
C GLY A 445 23.46 -23.95 3.68
N LEU A 446 23.67 -23.67 2.39
CA LEU A 446 23.07 -22.52 1.69
C LEU A 446 21.53 -22.65 1.57
N TYR A 447 21.02 -23.83 1.24
CA TYR A 447 19.57 -24.04 1.19
C TYR A 447 18.89 -23.98 2.56
N ARG A 448 19.58 -24.40 3.63
CA ARG A 448 19.04 -24.26 4.99
C ARG A 448 18.96 -22.80 5.42
N GLN A 449 19.96 -21.97 5.10
CA GLN A 449 19.90 -20.52 5.32
C GLN A 449 18.76 -19.87 4.53
N SER A 450 18.60 -20.26 3.26
CA SER A 450 17.46 -19.82 2.45
C SER A 450 16.11 -20.22 3.07
N LEU A 451 15.98 -21.47 3.52
CA LEU A 451 14.76 -21.99 4.13
C LEU A 451 14.40 -21.29 5.44
N GLU A 452 15.40 -21.01 6.29
CA GLU A 452 15.22 -20.26 7.54
C GLU A 452 14.57 -18.90 7.28
N LEU A 453 15.14 -18.09 6.39
CA LEU A 453 14.57 -16.79 6.03
C LEU A 453 13.19 -16.90 5.39
N ARG A 454 12.98 -17.87 4.50
CA ARG A 454 11.68 -18.10 3.87
C ARG A 454 10.61 -18.47 4.91
N THR A 455 11.01 -19.23 5.93
CA THR A 455 10.11 -19.59 7.05
C THR A 455 9.72 -18.35 7.85
N GLU A 456 10.67 -17.50 8.20
CA GLU A 456 10.40 -16.26 8.93
C GLU A 456 9.55 -15.25 8.12
N LEU A 457 9.73 -15.24 6.80
CA LEU A 457 8.95 -14.41 5.88
C LEU A 457 7.56 -14.97 5.56
N GLY A 458 7.29 -16.24 5.92
CA GLY A 458 6.07 -16.92 5.52
C GLY A 458 6.02 -17.23 4.00
N ASP A 459 7.18 -17.28 3.31
CA ASP A 459 7.27 -17.65 1.89
C ASP A 459 7.07 -19.16 1.70
N ARG A 460 5.82 -19.57 1.72
CA ARG A 460 5.42 -20.98 1.63
C ARG A 460 5.85 -21.63 0.32
N ALA A 461 5.81 -20.91 -0.79
CA ALA A 461 6.24 -21.43 -2.10
C ALA A 461 7.75 -21.67 -2.14
N GLY A 462 8.52 -20.71 -1.63
CA GLY A 462 9.97 -20.84 -1.48
C GLY A 462 10.37 -21.95 -0.51
N MET A 463 9.67 -22.11 0.62
CA MET A 463 9.89 -23.21 1.57
C MET A 463 9.71 -24.58 0.89
N ALA A 464 8.60 -24.77 0.13
CA ALA A 464 8.35 -25.99 -0.60
C ALA A 464 9.45 -26.33 -1.61
N THR A 465 9.99 -25.29 -2.28
CA THR A 465 11.13 -25.46 -3.20
C THR A 465 12.39 -25.87 -2.45
N SER A 466 12.73 -25.20 -1.35
CA SER A 466 13.92 -25.51 -0.54
C SER A 466 13.86 -26.94 0.01
N TRP A 467 12.71 -27.40 0.52
CA TRP A 467 12.56 -28.78 0.97
C TRP A 467 12.73 -29.80 -0.17
N GLY A 468 12.19 -29.49 -1.37
CA GLY A 468 12.38 -30.36 -2.54
C GLY A 468 13.86 -30.53 -2.91
N VAL A 469 14.63 -29.46 -2.91
CA VAL A 469 16.06 -29.50 -3.25
C VAL A 469 16.89 -30.17 -2.14
N LEU A 470 16.60 -29.88 -0.86
CA LEU A 470 17.22 -30.60 0.27
C LEU A 470 16.94 -32.11 0.18
N GLY A 471 15.72 -32.50 -0.22
CA GLY A 471 15.38 -33.89 -0.50
C GLY A 471 16.23 -34.49 -1.63
N ASP A 472 16.51 -33.72 -2.70
CA ASP A 472 17.39 -34.16 -3.79
C ASP A 472 18.83 -34.39 -3.28
N ILE A 473 19.34 -33.55 -2.38
CA ILE A 473 20.65 -33.70 -1.77
C ILE A 473 20.70 -35.00 -0.96
N GLU A 474 19.74 -35.22 -0.08
CA GLU A 474 19.70 -36.43 0.76
C GLU A 474 19.51 -37.71 -0.07
N ARG A 475 18.70 -37.66 -1.11
CA ARG A 475 18.57 -38.76 -2.07
C ARG A 475 19.92 -39.13 -2.71
N ASN A 476 20.70 -38.13 -3.13
CA ASN A 476 22.01 -38.34 -3.76
C ASN A 476 23.07 -38.88 -2.77
N ARG A 477 22.91 -38.59 -1.49
CA ARG A 477 23.71 -39.19 -0.41
C ARG A 477 23.29 -40.63 -0.06
N GLY A 478 22.13 -41.06 -0.55
CA GLY A 478 21.53 -42.35 -0.21
C GLY A 478 20.72 -42.35 1.08
N ASN A 479 20.44 -41.20 1.67
CA ASN A 479 19.63 -41.00 2.88
C ASN A 479 18.14 -40.97 2.52
N TRP A 480 17.61 -42.08 2.04
CA TRP A 480 16.30 -42.16 1.40
C TRP A 480 15.14 -41.85 2.35
N ASP A 481 15.24 -42.16 3.63
CA ASP A 481 14.18 -41.89 4.62
C ASP A 481 14.08 -40.39 4.92
N GLU A 482 15.21 -39.69 5.00
CA GLU A 482 15.26 -38.23 5.17
C GLU A 482 14.79 -37.51 3.91
N ALA A 483 15.22 -37.96 2.75
CA ALA A 483 14.77 -37.46 1.46
C ALA A 483 13.23 -37.58 1.30
N GLU A 484 12.67 -38.73 1.67
CA GLU A 484 11.22 -38.95 1.65
C GLU A 484 10.50 -37.96 2.56
N GLY A 485 10.99 -37.75 3.78
CA GLY A 485 10.42 -36.77 4.72
C GLY A 485 10.37 -35.35 4.14
N LEU A 486 11.46 -34.92 3.53
CA LEU A 486 11.57 -33.60 2.90
C LEU A 486 10.65 -33.45 1.67
N TYR A 487 10.56 -34.45 0.82
CA TYR A 487 9.64 -34.42 -0.32
C TYR A 487 8.17 -34.42 0.11
N ARG A 488 7.81 -35.10 1.20
CA ARG A 488 6.45 -35.06 1.76
C ARG A 488 6.09 -33.69 2.30
N GLN A 489 7.00 -33.02 3.01
CA GLN A 489 6.80 -31.64 3.47
C GLN A 489 6.62 -30.69 2.28
N SER A 490 7.44 -30.84 1.23
CA SER A 490 7.30 -30.07 -0.01
C SER A 490 5.95 -30.31 -0.67
N LEU A 491 5.50 -31.58 -0.77
CA LEU A 491 4.24 -31.98 -1.39
C LEU A 491 3.02 -31.44 -0.62
N GLU A 492 3.03 -31.54 0.71
CA GLU A 492 1.97 -31.01 1.56
C GLU A 492 1.75 -29.53 1.30
N LEU A 493 2.83 -28.75 1.35
CA LEU A 493 2.76 -27.32 1.15
C LEU A 493 2.34 -26.93 -0.28
N ARG A 494 2.83 -27.66 -1.30
CA ARG A 494 2.41 -27.47 -2.69
C ARG A 494 0.94 -27.83 -2.92
N THR A 495 0.42 -28.82 -2.18
CA THR A 495 -1.00 -29.19 -2.21
C THR A 495 -1.86 -28.08 -1.66
N GLU A 496 -1.50 -27.49 -0.52
CA GLU A 496 -2.22 -26.36 0.08
C GLU A 496 -2.19 -25.12 -0.81
N LEU A 497 -1.08 -24.91 -1.54
CA LEU A 497 -0.92 -23.81 -2.49
C LEU A 497 -1.62 -24.04 -3.84
N GLY A 498 -2.08 -25.27 -4.11
CA GLY A 498 -2.63 -25.65 -5.41
C GLY A 498 -1.57 -25.67 -6.54
N ASP A 499 -0.27 -25.82 -6.21
CA ASP A 499 0.82 -25.89 -7.17
C ASP A 499 0.87 -27.28 -7.84
N ARG A 500 0.06 -27.47 -8.88
CA ARG A 500 -0.02 -28.75 -9.61
C ARG A 500 1.32 -29.20 -10.19
N ALA A 501 2.11 -28.27 -10.73
CA ALA A 501 3.41 -28.58 -11.33
C ALA A 501 4.42 -29.04 -10.27
N GLY A 502 4.48 -28.33 -9.15
CA GLY A 502 5.31 -28.71 -8.02
C GLY A 502 4.87 -30.02 -7.38
N MET A 503 3.57 -30.25 -7.21
CA MET A 503 3.03 -31.54 -6.72
C MET A 503 3.48 -32.69 -7.64
N ALA A 504 3.37 -32.52 -8.95
CA ALA A 504 3.82 -33.54 -9.90
C ALA A 504 5.32 -33.85 -9.76
N THR A 505 6.15 -32.85 -9.50
CA THR A 505 7.58 -33.02 -9.25
C THR A 505 7.83 -33.78 -7.94
N SER A 506 7.15 -33.40 -6.83
CA SER A 506 7.29 -34.10 -5.54
C SER A 506 6.85 -35.56 -5.62
N TRP A 507 5.75 -35.86 -6.32
CA TRP A 507 5.31 -37.24 -6.58
C TRP A 507 6.34 -38.05 -7.37
N ALA A 508 6.95 -37.46 -8.40
CA ALA A 508 8.01 -38.13 -9.17
C ALA A 508 9.24 -38.42 -8.29
N SER A 509 9.66 -37.48 -7.46
CA SER A 509 10.80 -37.65 -6.55
C SER A 509 10.54 -38.74 -5.48
N LEU A 510 9.32 -38.82 -4.94
CA LEU A 510 8.91 -39.94 -4.06
C LEU A 510 8.92 -41.27 -4.80
N GLY A 511 8.46 -41.29 -6.05
CA GLY A 511 8.55 -42.47 -6.92
C GLY A 511 10.01 -42.93 -7.15
N ASP A 512 10.95 -42.00 -7.30
CA ASP A 512 12.38 -42.30 -7.41
C ASP A 512 12.92 -42.96 -6.12
N ILE A 513 12.47 -42.53 -4.94
CA ILE A 513 12.84 -43.16 -3.66
C ILE A 513 12.35 -44.62 -3.61
N GLU A 514 11.08 -44.86 -3.92
CA GLU A 514 10.51 -46.20 -3.91
C GLU A 514 11.14 -47.13 -4.96
N ARG A 515 11.46 -46.59 -6.15
CA ARG A 515 12.24 -47.33 -7.15
C ARG A 515 13.62 -47.73 -6.62
N ASN A 516 14.31 -46.83 -5.93
CA ASN A 516 15.64 -47.13 -5.37
C ASN A 516 15.59 -48.15 -4.20
N ARG A 517 14.47 -48.21 -3.50
CA ARG A 517 14.19 -49.22 -2.47
C ARG A 517 13.77 -50.58 -3.08
N GLY A 518 13.50 -50.64 -4.38
CA GLY A 518 13.00 -51.83 -5.07
C GLY A 518 11.48 -52.05 -4.97
N ASN A 519 10.74 -51.05 -4.51
CA ASN A 519 9.28 -51.10 -4.36
C ASN A 519 8.59 -50.65 -5.66
N TRP A 520 8.70 -51.47 -6.70
CA TRP A 520 8.30 -51.13 -8.07
C TRP A 520 6.82 -50.79 -8.21
N ASP A 521 5.92 -51.50 -7.53
CA ASP A 521 4.47 -51.25 -7.62
C ASP A 521 4.11 -49.85 -7.05
N GLU A 522 4.73 -49.50 -5.92
CA GLU A 522 4.52 -48.19 -5.30
C GLU A 522 5.15 -47.08 -6.11
N ALA A 523 6.34 -47.29 -6.66
CA ALA A 523 6.97 -46.35 -7.57
C ALA A 523 6.09 -46.06 -8.80
N GLU A 524 5.51 -47.09 -9.42
CA GLU A 524 4.58 -46.95 -10.53
C GLU A 524 3.34 -46.13 -10.14
N ARG A 525 2.77 -46.36 -8.99
CA ARG A 525 1.63 -45.63 -8.45
C ARG A 525 1.93 -44.14 -8.33
N LEU A 526 3.09 -43.79 -7.73
CA LEU A 526 3.52 -42.43 -7.51
C LEU A 526 3.82 -41.67 -8.83
N TYR A 527 4.45 -42.35 -9.80
CA TYR A 527 4.67 -41.79 -11.14
C TYR A 527 3.37 -41.54 -11.90
N ARG A 528 2.35 -42.40 -11.75
CA ARG A 528 1.02 -42.18 -12.35
C ARG A 528 0.36 -40.94 -11.76
N GLN A 529 0.44 -40.73 -10.45
CA GLN A 529 -0.06 -39.52 -9.81
C GLN A 529 0.65 -38.26 -10.34
N SER A 530 1.97 -38.31 -10.52
CA SER A 530 2.72 -37.23 -11.15
C SER A 530 2.23 -36.93 -12.57
N LEU A 531 1.97 -37.98 -13.36
CA LEU A 531 1.55 -37.84 -14.76
C LEU A 531 0.14 -37.23 -14.87
N GLU A 532 -0.81 -37.65 -14.01
CA GLU A 532 -2.17 -37.11 -13.96
C GLU A 532 -2.22 -35.60 -13.66
N LEU A 533 -1.25 -35.09 -12.92
CA LEU A 533 -1.17 -33.65 -12.63
C LEU A 533 -0.57 -32.83 -13.80
N ARG A 534 0.18 -33.48 -14.69
CA ARG A 534 0.81 -32.82 -15.85
C ARG A 534 -0.10 -32.77 -17.08
N THR A 535 -1.13 -33.63 -17.12
CA THR A 535 -2.19 -33.62 -18.15
C THR A 535 -3.36 -32.73 -17.71
#